data_49b4442dc01129038fd7e6e5cc0fc8ff
#
_entry.id   49b4442dc01129038fd7e6e5cc0fc8ff
#
_cell.length_a   1.000
_cell.length_b   1.000
_cell.length_c   1.000
_cell.angle_alpha   90.00
_cell.angle_beta   90.00
_cell.angle_gamma   90.00
#
_symmetry.space_group_name_H-M   'P 1'
#
loop_
_entity.id
_entity.type
_entity.pdbx_description
1 polymer ?
#
loop_
_entity_poly.entity_id
_entity_poly.type
_entity_poly.pdbx_seq_one_letter_code
_entity_poly.pdbx_strand_id
1 'polypeptide(L)' 'FNDSVYHWMMRQKALKVFTDIRDGEDSTKALMNKYGFRHYTQFSRFCKNYLQATPAQLINSIKKK' A
#
# COMPACT_ATOMS: atom_id res chain seq x y z
N PHE A 1 -15.36 7.18 -17.60
CA PHE A 1 -15.00 6.10 -18.40
C PHE A 1 -13.80 5.39 -17.86
N ASN A 2 -12.69 5.51 -18.36
CA ASN A 2 -11.58 4.68 -17.93
C ASN A 2 -11.17 4.87 -16.49
N ASP A 3 -11.68 5.90 -15.86
CA ASP A 3 -11.36 6.13 -14.45
C ASP A 3 -11.77 4.97 -13.57
N SER A 4 -12.91 4.36 -13.83
CA SER A 4 -13.34 3.27 -12.96
C SER A 4 -12.42 2.07 -13.08
N VAL A 5 -11.96 1.77 -14.29
CA VAL A 5 -11.02 0.65 -14.46
C VAL A 5 -9.70 0.94 -13.77
N TYR A 6 -9.19 2.16 -13.95
CA TYR A 6 -7.94 2.56 -13.32
C TYR A 6 -8.04 2.46 -11.79
N HIS A 7 -9.12 2.98 -11.22
CA HIS A 7 -9.30 2.95 -9.78
C HIS A 7 -9.47 1.52 -9.28
N TRP A 8 -10.16 0.69 -10.05
CA TRP A 8 -10.30 -0.70 -9.67
C TRP A 8 -8.94 -1.39 -9.57
N MET A 9 -8.09 -1.16 -10.57
CA MET A 9 -6.75 -1.75 -10.59
C MET A 9 -5.91 -1.26 -9.42
N MET A 10 -6.00 0.04 -9.13
CA MET A 10 -5.23 0.60 -8.02
C MET A 10 -5.72 0.05 -6.69
N ARG A 11 -7.01 -0.14 -6.57
CA ARG A 11 -7.56 -0.71 -5.33
C ARG A 11 -7.07 -2.13 -5.14
N GLN A 12 -7.03 -2.92 -6.21
CA GLN A 12 -6.51 -4.28 -6.11
C GLN A 12 -5.06 -4.28 -5.69
N LYS A 13 -4.28 -3.36 -6.23
CA LYS A 13 -2.88 -3.23 -5.83
C LYS A 13 -2.77 -2.87 -4.35
N ALA A 14 -3.61 -1.98 -3.88
CA ALA A 14 -3.59 -1.58 -2.48
C ALA A 14 -3.92 -2.77 -1.57
N LEU A 15 -4.87 -3.58 -1.96
CA LEU A 15 -5.22 -4.76 -1.18
C LEU A 15 -4.05 -5.74 -1.10
N LYS A 16 -3.30 -5.85 -2.18
CA LYS A 16 -2.12 -6.71 -2.17
C LYS A 16 -1.06 -6.17 -1.22
N VAL A 17 -0.89 -4.85 -1.21
CA VAL A 17 0.04 -4.22 -0.29
C VAL A 17 -0.36 -4.53 1.15
N PHE A 18 -1.64 -4.36 1.44
CA PHE A 18 -2.14 -4.63 2.78
C PHE A 18 -1.91 -6.09 3.17
N THR A 19 -2.18 -7.01 2.25
CA THR A 19 -1.99 -8.42 2.51
C THR A 19 -0.52 -8.73 2.79
N ASP A 20 0.38 -8.13 2.03
CA ASP A 20 1.81 -8.35 2.25
C ASP A 20 2.22 -7.90 3.64
N ILE A 21 1.73 -6.74 4.08
CA ILE A 21 2.03 -6.25 5.41
C ILE A 21 1.48 -7.19 6.46
N ARG A 22 0.26 -7.65 6.25
CA ARG A 22 -0.38 -8.55 7.20
C ARG A 22 0.37 -9.87 7.28
N ASP A 23 0.96 -10.30 6.18
CA ASP A 23 1.68 -11.56 6.14
C ASP A 23 3.08 -11.46 6.73
N GLY A 24 3.49 -10.27 7.13
CA GLY A 24 4.75 -10.13 7.81
C GLY A 24 5.76 -9.21 7.13
N GLU A 25 5.44 -8.69 5.97
CA GLU A 25 6.34 -7.77 5.28
C GLU A 25 6.28 -6.41 5.96
N ASP A 26 7.33 -6.05 6.68
CA ASP A 26 7.32 -4.78 7.39
C ASP A 26 8.32 -3.78 6.82
N SER A 27 8.88 -4.04 5.66
CA SER A 27 9.80 -3.13 5.00
C SER A 27 9.08 -2.32 3.94
N THR A 28 8.90 -1.02 4.18
CA THR A 28 8.28 -0.17 3.19
C THR A 28 9.10 -0.11 1.91
N LYS A 29 10.43 -0.17 2.08
CA LYS A 29 11.30 -0.13 0.90
C LYS A 29 11.08 -1.35 0.02
N ALA A 30 10.94 -2.51 0.62
CA ALA A 30 10.68 -3.72 -0.15
C ALA A 30 9.34 -3.64 -0.87
N LEU A 31 8.33 -3.12 -0.18
CA LEU A 31 7.02 -2.96 -0.78
C LEU A 31 7.05 -1.97 -1.95
N MET A 32 7.77 -0.87 -1.77
CA MET A 32 7.90 0.11 -2.83
C MET A 32 8.54 -0.50 -4.07
N ASN A 33 9.60 -1.24 -3.88
CA ASN A 33 10.28 -1.90 -4.99
C ASN A 33 9.38 -2.94 -5.66
N LYS A 34 8.66 -3.67 -4.86
CA LYS A 34 7.79 -4.73 -5.38
C LYS A 34 6.67 -4.16 -6.25
N TYR A 35 6.14 -3.02 -5.86
CA TYR A 35 5.00 -2.45 -6.57
C TYR A 35 5.36 -1.27 -7.46
N GLY A 36 6.64 -0.98 -7.60
CA GLY A 36 7.08 0.00 -8.57
C GLY A 36 7.01 1.45 -8.15
N PHE A 37 7.03 1.70 -6.86
CA PHE A 37 7.04 3.08 -6.37
C PHE A 37 8.48 3.55 -6.20
N ARG A 38 8.76 4.73 -6.71
CA ARG A 38 10.10 5.29 -6.61
C ARG A 38 10.31 6.12 -5.36
N HIS A 39 9.26 6.76 -4.88
CA HIS A 39 9.37 7.67 -3.75
C HIS A 39 8.40 7.27 -2.68
N TYR A 40 8.84 7.37 -1.44
CA TYR A 40 7.98 7.04 -0.31
C TYR A 40 6.73 7.92 -0.28
N THR A 41 6.89 9.18 -0.67
CA THR A 41 5.74 10.09 -0.70
C THR A 41 4.62 9.55 -1.60
N GLN A 42 5.00 9.05 -2.76
CA GLN A 42 4.02 8.48 -3.68
C GLN A 42 3.34 7.25 -3.07
N PHE A 43 4.15 6.39 -2.49
CA PHE A 43 3.63 5.17 -1.88
C PHE A 43 2.71 5.48 -0.72
N SER A 44 3.13 6.42 0.14
CA SER A 44 2.34 6.83 1.28
C SER A 44 0.99 7.41 0.85
N ARG A 45 1.03 8.27 -0.15
CA ARG A 45 -0.19 8.88 -0.66
C ARG A 45 -1.13 7.83 -1.26
N PHE A 46 -0.56 6.89 -1.99
CA PHE A 46 -1.32 5.81 -2.57
C PHE A 46 -2.03 4.99 -1.48
N CYS A 47 -1.29 4.62 -0.45
CA CYS A 47 -1.88 3.84 0.64
C CYS A 47 -2.96 4.63 1.36
N LYS A 48 -2.73 5.92 1.59
CA LYS A 48 -3.70 6.74 2.27
C LYS A 48 -5.00 6.86 1.45
N ASN A 49 -4.86 6.98 0.14
CA ASN A 49 -6.03 7.12 -0.73
C ASN A 49 -6.88 5.85 -0.77
N TYR A 50 -6.24 4.70 -0.78
CA TYR A 50 -6.98 3.46 -0.99
C TYR A 50 -7.15 2.63 0.27
N LEU A 51 -6.25 2.75 1.23
CA LEU A 51 -6.33 2.01 2.49
C LEU A 51 -6.61 2.92 3.67
N GLN A 52 -6.61 4.22 3.43
CA GLN A 52 -6.91 5.24 4.43
C GLN A 52 -5.91 5.26 5.58
N ALA A 53 -4.69 4.83 5.28
CA ALA A 53 -3.61 4.83 6.27
C ALA A 53 -2.29 4.78 5.53
N THR A 54 -1.26 5.38 6.11
CA THR A 54 0.06 5.33 5.53
C THR A 54 0.66 3.94 5.74
N PRO A 55 1.68 3.56 4.96
CA PRO A 55 2.33 2.27 5.16
C PRO A 55 2.87 2.10 6.57
N ALA A 56 3.43 3.16 7.14
CA ALA A 56 3.93 3.08 8.51
C ALA A 56 2.81 2.80 9.49
N GLN A 57 1.69 3.45 9.30
CA GLN A 57 0.54 3.23 10.18
C GLN A 57 0.01 1.81 10.06
N LEU A 58 -0.03 1.29 8.84
CA LEU A 58 -0.49 -0.06 8.62
C LEU A 58 0.42 -1.07 9.29
N ILE A 59 1.73 -0.89 9.12
CA ILE A 59 2.68 -1.80 9.73
C ILE A 59 2.58 -1.76 11.24
N ASN A 60 2.52 -0.55 11.81
CA ASN A 60 2.40 -0.42 13.25
C ASN A 60 1.13 -1.04 13.77
N SER A 61 0.04 -0.82 13.06
CA SER A 61 -1.26 -1.35 13.50
C SER A 61 -1.25 -2.86 13.54
N ILE A 62 -0.66 -3.47 12.54
CA ILE A 62 -0.62 -4.93 12.46
C ILE A 62 0.36 -5.51 13.46
N LYS A 63 1.51 -4.87 13.61
CA LYS A 63 2.53 -5.37 14.54
C LYS A 63 2.13 -5.20 15.99
N LYS A 64 1.26 -4.29 16.26
CA LYS A 64 0.90 -3.98 17.63
C LYS A 64 0.05 -5.05 18.27
N LYS A 65 -0.38 -5.98 17.53
CA LYS A 65 -1.13 -7.04 18.16
C LYS A 65 -0.31 -7.84 19.15
#